data_f99e70935d330217389cb47edbd5330a
#
_entry.id   f99e70935d330217389cb47edbd5330a
#
_cell.length_a   1.000
_cell.length_b   1.000
_cell.length_c   1.000
_cell.angle_alpha   90.00
_cell.angle_beta   90.00
_cell.angle_gamma   90.00
#
_symmetry.space_group_name_H-M   'P 1'
#
loop_
_entity.id
_entity.type
_entity.pdbx_description
1 polymer ?
#
loop_
_entity_poly.entity_id
_entity_poly.type
_entity_poly.pdbx_seq_one_letter_code
_entity_poly.pdbx_strand_id
1 'polypeptide(L)'
;MAIHPHGTSLAYGVSKSAVHALALNLVKCFEGTGTTVNAIAPGFVETEWQKEKPQEIRNNICNKTALKRFATIEEIADTVKFCIKNAFVNGSIIEISGGYSYK
;
A
#
# COMPACT_ATOMS: atom_id res chain seq x y z
N MET A 1 6.90 3.10 0.33
CA MET A 1 6.34 2.00 1.12
C MET A 1 6.46 2.34 2.58
N ALA A 2 5.38 2.29 3.31
CA ALA A 2 5.36 2.75 4.71
C ALA A 2 5.71 1.66 5.72
N ILE A 3 5.47 0.40 5.39
CA ILE A 3 5.75 -0.72 6.30
C ILE A 3 7.23 -1.07 6.28
N HIS A 4 7.86 -0.94 5.12
CA HIS A 4 9.26 -1.28 4.92
C HIS A 4 10.06 -0.02 4.65
N PRO A 5 11.22 0.17 5.27
CA PRO A 5 12.06 1.33 4.98
C PRO A 5 12.65 1.22 3.56
N HIS A 6 12.83 2.35 2.92
CA HIS A 6 13.55 2.41 1.66
C HIS A 6 14.54 3.57 1.69
N GLY A 7 15.62 3.45 0.92
CA GLY A 7 16.76 4.34 1.03
C GLY A 7 16.63 5.69 0.33
N THR A 8 15.55 5.96 -0.40
CA THR A 8 15.46 7.16 -1.22
C THR A 8 14.98 8.39 -0.49
N SER A 9 14.21 8.21 0.60
CA SER A 9 13.71 9.34 1.38
C SER A 9 13.31 8.91 2.78
N LEU A 10 14.08 9.35 3.76
CA LEU A 10 13.75 9.13 5.17
C LEU A 10 12.45 9.84 5.55
N ALA A 11 12.30 11.10 5.11
CA ALA A 11 11.10 11.87 5.40
C ALA A 11 9.83 11.22 4.84
N TYR A 12 9.92 10.68 3.63
CA TYR A 12 8.80 9.97 3.01
C TYR A 12 8.43 8.72 3.83
N GLY A 13 9.41 7.91 4.21
CA GLY A 13 9.16 6.71 5.00
C GLY A 13 8.56 7.02 6.36
N VAL A 14 9.08 8.05 7.04
CA VAL A 14 8.53 8.47 8.34
C VAL A 14 7.09 8.96 8.19
N SER A 15 6.80 9.79 7.18
CA SER A 15 5.45 10.29 6.93
C SER A 15 4.46 9.17 6.67
N LYS A 16 4.84 8.17 5.88
CA LYS A 16 3.98 7.03 5.58
C LYS A 16 3.76 6.16 6.81
N SER A 17 4.78 5.95 7.63
CA SER A 17 4.63 5.23 8.89
C SER A 17 3.69 5.95 9.86
N ALA A 18 3.77 7.28 9.89
CA ALA A 18 2.87 8.10 10.71
C ALA A 18 1.40 7.96 10.25
N VAL A 19 1.16 7.91 8.94
CA VAL A 19 -0.20 7.70 8.40
C VAL A 19 -0.75 6.34 8.83
N HIS A 20 0.07 5.30 8.78
CA HIS A 20 -0.34 3.97 9.24
C HIS A 20 -0.65 3.97 10.74
N ALA A 21 0.22 4.58 11.54
CA ALA A 21 0.00 4.69 12.99
C ALA A 21 -1.28 5.46 13.29
N LEU A 22 -1.53 6.54 12.56
CA LEU A 22 -2.76 7.32 12.71
C LEU A 22 -3.99 6.46 12.41
N ALA A 23 -3.98 5.71 11.30
CA ALA A 23 -5.10 4.84 10.95
C ALA A 23 -5.40 3.84 12.05
N LEU A 24 -4.37 3.19 12.60
CA LEU A 24 -4.55 2.21 13.67
C LEU A 24 -5.03 2.84 14.97
N ASN A 25 -4.56 4.05 15.29
CA ASN A 25 -5.03 4.76 16.47
C ASN A 25 -6.49 5.22 16.35
N LEU A 26 -6.96 5.51 15.13
CA LEU A 26 -8.34 5.88 14.90
C LEU A 26 -9.32 4.73 15.21
N VAL A 27 -8.85 3.49 15.20
CA VAL A 27 -9.69 2.35 15.62
C VAL A 27 -10.28 2.57 17.00
N LYS A 28 -9.48 3.13 17.92
CA LYS A 28 -9.93 3.42 19.28
C LYS A 28 -11.04 4.47 19.31
N CYS A 29 -10.98 5.45 18.41
CA CYS A 29 -11.99 6.51 18.34
C CYS A 29 -13.35 6.00 17.92
N PHE A 30 -13.39 4.88 17.21
CA PHE A 30 -14.63 4.30 16.70
C PHE A 30 -15.03 3.03 17.44
N GLU A 31 -14.44 2.79 18.60
CA GLU A 31 -14.78 1.64 19.44
C GLU A 31 -16.28 1.62 19.75
N GLY A 32 -16.90 0.46 19.55
CA GLY A 32 -18.33 0.28 19.82
C GLY A 32 -19.27 0.86 18.80
N THR A 33 -18.78 1.47 17.71
CA THR A 33 -19.63 2.12 16.72
C THR A 33 -19.93 1.25 15.48
N GLY A 34 -19.18 0.17 15.29
CA GLY A 34 -19.28 -0.61 14.04
C GLY A 34 -18.51 -0.02 12.87
N THR A 35 -17.92 1.15 13.02
CA THR A 35 -17.04 1.75 12.00
C THR A 35 -15.66 1.10 12.05
N THR A 36 -15.13 0.71 10.90
CA THR A 36 -13.80 0.11 10.79
C THR A 36 -12.82 1.08 10.13
N VAL A 37 -11.56 0.96 10.50
CA VAL A 37 -10.48 1.77 9.94
C VAL A 37 -9.34 0.84 9.55
N ASN A 38 -8.95 0.88 8.28
CA ASN A 38 -7.87 0.07 7.75
C ASN A 38 -6.96 0.93 6.89
N ALA A 39 -5.73 0.49 6.72
CA ALA A 39 -4.78 1.13 5.82
C ALA A 39 -4.41 0.19 4.70
N ILE A 40 -4.25 0.73 3.51
CA ILE A 40 -3.82 -0.01 2.33
C ILE A 40 -2.46 0.54 1.91
N ALA A 41 -1.49 -0.35 1.76
CA ALA A 41 -0.13 -0.01 1.37
C ALA A 41 0.17 -0.60 -0.01
N PRO A 42 -0.19 0.11 -1.09
CA PRO A 42 0.09 -0.39 -2.44
C PRO A 42 1.58 -0.25 -2.78
N GLY A 43 2.06 -1.16 -3.62
CA GLY A 43 3.35 -1.03 -4.25
C GLY A 43 3.25 -0.13 -5.48
N PHE A 44 3.94 -0.52 -6.55
CA PHE A 44 3.90 0.24 -7.81
C PHE A 44 2.68 -0.15 -8.63
N VAL A 45 1.84 0.84 -8.91
CA VAL A 45 0.58 0.69 -9.65
C VAL A 45 0.75 1.29 -11.04
N GLU A 46 0.22 0.62 -12.05
CA GLU A 46 0.27 1.09 -13.43
C GLU A 46 -0.65 2.30 -13.62
N THR A 47 -0.13 3.49 -13.38
CA THR A 47 -0.81 4.76 -13.57
C THR A 47 -0.21 5.47 -14.78
N GLU A 48 -0.83 6.54 -15.24
CA GLU A 48 -0.30 7.33 -16.35
C GLU A 48 1.12 7.83 -16.05
N TRP A 49 1.37 8.25 -14.81
CA TRP A 49 2.69 8.72 -14.42
C TRP A 49 3.74 7.62 -14.52
N GLN A 50 3.39 6.38 -14.12
CA GLN A 50 4.32 5.26 -14.21
C GLN A 50 4.58 4.86 -15.66
N LYS A 51 3.58 4.97 -16.54
CA LYS A 51 3.72 4.64 -17.96
C LYS A 51 4.72 5.54 -18.67
N GLU A 52 4.91 6.77 -18.19
CA GLU A 52 5.83 7.74 -18.78
C GLU A 52 7.28 7.52 -18.39
N LYS A 53 7.55 6.65 -17.42
CA LYS A 53 8.92 6.38 -16.99
C LYS A 53 9.70 5.63 -18.08
N PRO A 54 11.02 5.86 -18.18
CA PRO A 54 11.87 5.09 -19.08
C PRO A 54 11.74 3.59 -18.84
N GLN A 55 11.81 2.80 -19.91
CA GLN A 55 11.66 1.35 -19.83
C GLN A 55 12.66 0.70 -18.88
N GLU A 56 13.89 1.23 -18.83
CA GLU A 56 14.91 0.72 -17.91
C GLU A 56 14.47 0.83 -16.44
N ILE A 57 13.88 1.97 -16.06
CA ILE A 57 13.39 2.19 -14.70
C ILE A 57 12.21 1.25 -14.44
N ARG A 58 11.31 1.11 -15.39
CA ARG A 58 10.17 0.20 -15.27
C ARG A 58 10.62 -1.25 -15.09
N ASN A 59 11.62 -1.66 -15.86
CA ASN A 59 12.18 -3.01 -15.75
C ASN A 59 12.80 -3.25 -14.37
N ASN A 60 13.52 -2.26 -13.84
CA ASN A 60 14.12 -2.36 -12.52
C ASN A 60 13.06 -2.54 -11.43
N ILE A 61 11.95 -1.79 -11.53
CA ILE A 61 10.84 -1.91 -10.60
C ILE A 61 10.22 -3.30 -10.68
N CYS A 62 9.92 -3.76 -11.89
CA CYS A 62 9.32 -5.07 -12.10
C CYS A 62 10.21 -6.20 -11.59
N ASN A 63 11.53 -6.08 -11.80
CA ASN A 63 12.47 -7.10 -11.36
C ASN A 63 12.54 -7.25 -9.84
N LYS A 64 12.14 -6.22 -9.11
CA LYS A 64 12.10 -6.26 -7.64
C LYS A 64 10.82 -6.88 -7.09
N THR A 65 9.83 -7.11 -7.94
CA THR A 65 8.60 -7.79 -7.51
C THR A 65 8.70 -9.28 -7.85
N ALA A 66 8.11 -10.12 -7.00
CA ALA A 66 8.03 -11.55 -7.30
C ALA A 66 7.15 -11.82 -8.50
N LEU A 67 6.10 -11.02 -8.70
CA LEU A 67 5.18 -11.16 -9.81
C LEU A 67 5.67 -10.51 -11.10
N LYS A 68 6.79 -9.78 -11.05
CA LYS A 68 7.46 -9.21 -12.22
C LYS A 68 6.60 -8.26 -13.05
N ARG A 69 5.71 -7.52 -12.39
CA ARG A 69 4.84 -6.55 -13.05
C ARG A 69 4.37 -5.49 -12.08
N PHE A 70 3.80 -4.42 -12.62
CA PHE A 70 3.08 -3.42 -11.84
C PHE A 70 1.71 -3.97 -11.47
N ALA A 71 1.15 -3.46 -10.38
CA ALA A 71 -0.24 -3.75 -10.02
C ALA A 71 -1.18 -3.01 -10.98
N THR A 72 -2.36 -3.57 -11.18
CA THR A 72 -3.42 -2.86 -11.90
C THR A 72 -4.21 -2.00 -10.92
N ILE A 73 -4.86 -0.96 -11.46
CA ILE A 73 -5.75 -0.10 -10.66
C ILE A 73 -6.87 -0.93 -10.04
N GLU A 74 -7.38 -1.90 -10.79
CA GLU A 74 -8.45 -2.79 -10.36
C GLU A 74 -8.05 -3.64 -9.16
N GLU A 75 -6.79 -4.10 -9.12
CA GLU A 75 -6.28 -4.89 -7.99
C GLU A 75 -6.28 -4.07 -6.70
N ILE A 76 -5.95 -2.80 -6.78
CA ILE A 76 -6.00 -1.91 -5.63
C ILE A 76 -7.46 -1.63 -5.22
N ALA A 77 -8.32 -1.38 -6.20
CA ALA A 77 -9.74 -1.14 -5.95
C ALA A 77 -10.42 -2.35 -5.31
N ASP A 78 -10.05 -3.56 -5.72
CA ASP A 78 -10.58 -4.79 -5.13
C ASP A 78 -10.22 -4.91 -3.64
N THR A 79 -9.04 -4.46 -3.27
CA THR A 79 -8.64 -4.47 -1.86
C THR A 79 -9.47 -3.48 -1.03
N VAL A 80 -9.76 -2.31 -1.58
CA VAL A 80 -10.66 -1.34 -0.92
C VAL A 80 -12.05 -1.95 -0.75
N LYS A 81 -12.57 -2.60 -1.79
CA LYS A 81 -13.87 -3.26 -1.72
C LYS A 81 -13.91 -4.36 -0.66
N PHE A 82 -12.83 -5.11 -0.53
CA PHE A 82 -12.71 -6.13 0.51
C PHE A 82 -12.89 -5.53 1.90
N CYS A 83 -12.22 -4.42 2.17
CA CYS A 83 -12.33 -3.74 3.47
C CYS A 83 -13.74 -3.21 3.71
N ILE A 84 -14.42 -2.73 2.65
CA ILE A 84 -15.79 -2.21 2.76
C ILE A 84 -16.78 -3.33 3.03
N LYS A 85 -16.63 -4.45 2.34
CA LYS A 85 -17.59 -5.57 2.41
C LYS A 85 -17.43 -6.43 3.65
N ASN A 86 -16.23 -6.51 4.19
CA ASN A 86 -15.95 -7.36 5.34
C ASN A 86 -15.93 -6.53 6.61
N ALA A 87 -17.05 -6.53 7.32
CA ALA A 87 -17.26 -5.68 8.49
C ALA A 87 -16.39 -6.07 9.69
N PHE A 88 -15.72 -7.20 9.64
CA PHE A 88 -14.86 -7.66 10.73
C PHE A 88 -13.39 -7.34 10.50
N VAL A 89 -13.03 -6.80 9.33
CA VAL A 89 -11.66 -6.33 9.05
C VAL A 89 -11.52 -4.93 9.62
N ASN A 90 -10.69 -4.79 10.65
CA ASN A 90 -10.54 -3.53 11.38
C ASN A 90 -9.13 -3.47 11.98
N GLY A 91 -8.46 -2.35 11.83
CA GLY A 91 -7.11 -2.15 12.35
C GLY A 91 -6.04 -2.88 11.54
N SER A 92 -6.34 -3.23 10.30
CA SER A 92 -5.39 -3.95 9.44
C SER A 92 -4.62 -3.01 8.55
N ILE A 93 -3.38 -3.39 8.27
CA ILE A 93 -2.57 -2.76 7.22
C ILE A 93 -2.39 -3.82 6.14
N ILE A 94 -2.97 -3.57 4.97
CA ILE A 94 -2.95 -4.55 3.88
C ILE A 94 -1.93 -4.10 2.85
N GLU A 95 -0.86 -4.88 2.72
CA GLU A 95 0.19 -4.62 1.74
C GLU A 95 -0.13 -5.31 0.43
N ILE A 96 -0.12 -4.55 -0.67
CA ILE A 96 -0.41 -5.06 -2.02
C ILE A 96 0.79 -4.68 -2.89
N SER A 97 1.84 -5.47 -2.83
CA SER A 97 3.12 -5.10 -3.42
C SER A 97 3.65 -6.09 -4.46
N GLY A 98 2.91 -7.17 -4.71
CA GLY A 98 3.37 -8.20 -5.65
C GLY A 98 4.64 -8.92 -5.19
N GLY A 99 4.92 -8.92 -3.90
CA GLY A 99 6.14 -9.50 -3.36
C GLY A 99 7.36 -8.63 -3.63
N TYR A 100 7.21 -7.32 -3.49
CA TYR A 100 8.33 -6.38 -3.70
C TYR A 100 9.48 -6.68 -2.74
N SER A 101 10.69 -6.76 -3.28
CA SER A 101 11.90 -7.06 -2.52
C SER A 101 12.61 -5.78 -2.09
N TYR A 102 13.05 -5.77 -0.84
CA TYR A 102 13.77 -4.66 -0.24
C TYR A 102 15.25 -4.99 0.02
N LYS A 103 15.75 -5.93 -0.69
CA LYS A 103 17.14 -6.37 -0.57
C LYS A 103 18.11 -5.36 -1.17
#